data_2b8898257930137964a3db51b4d03188
#
_entry.id   2b8898257930137964a3db51b4d03188
#
_cell.length_a   1.000
_cell.length_b   1.000
_cell.length_c   1.000
_cell.angle_alpha   90.00
_cell.angle_beta   90.00
_cell.angle_gamma   90.00
#
_symmetry.space_group_name_H-M   'P 1'
#
loop_
_entity.id
_entity.type
_entity.pdbx_description
1 polymer ?
#
loop_
_entity_poly.entity_id
_entity_poly.type
_entity_poly.pdbx_seq_one_letter_code
_entity_poly.pdbx_strand_id
1 'polypeptide(L)'
;FPTLRLVCPHLAGTLPYIVGRLDHQVNVLKRGPRNLARSPVEYLKSIWTDVVSPLPLAIKFGHEFFGPGRLLFSSDHPWVEPEVIVRCVS
;
A
#
# COMPACT_ATOMS: atom_id res chain seq x y z
N PHE A 1 13.50 6.56 11.69
CA PHE A 1 13.52 7.75 10.83
C PHE A 1 12.10 8.30 10.64
N PRO A 2 11.54 9.02 11.65
CA PRO A 2 10.13 9.44 11.61
C PRO A 2 9.77 10.44 10.50
N THR A 3 10.79 11.11 9.93
CA THR A 3 10.59 12.06 8.83
C THR A 3 10.78 11.45 7.45
N LEU A 4 11.16 10.17 7.38
CA LEU A 4 11.38 9.49 6.11
C LEU A 4 10.04 9.28 5.38
N ARG A 5 10.01 9.66 4.11
CA ARG A 5 8.87 9.42 3.23
C ARG A 5 9.21 8.24 2.31
N LEU A 6 8.41 7.20 2.39
CA LEU A 6 8.61 6.00 1.60
C LEU A 6 7.52 5.89 0.54
N VAL A 7 7.93 5.51 -0.67
CA VAL A 7 7.02 5.10 -1.74
C VAL A 7 7.25 3.61 -2.00
N CYS A 8 6.25 2.80 -1.78
CA CYS A 8 6.28 1.39 -2.10
C CYS A 8 5.50 1.19 -3.41
N PRO A 9 6.15 0.84 -4.53
CA PRO A 9 5.47 0.73 -5.81
C PRO A 9 4.52 -0.46 -5.89
N HIS A 10 3.78 -0.55 -7.00
CA HIS A 10 2.88 -1.66 -7.33
C HIS A 10 1.80 -1.89 -6.27
N LEU A 11 1.14 -0.78 -5.85
CA LEU A 11 0.12 -0.79 -4.79
C LEU A 11 0.61 -1.43 -3.48
N ALA A 12 1.90 -1.32 -3.20
CA ALA A 12 2.58 -1.95 -2.07
C ALA A 12 2.50 -3.49 -2.09
N GLY A 13 2.33 -4.08 -3.27
CA GLY A 13 2.28 -5.52 -3.44
C GLY A 13 1.13 -6.17 -2.67
N THR A 14 1.44 -7.21 -1.91
CA THR A 14 0.44 -7.93 -1.10
C THR A 14 0.27 -7.35 0.30
N LEU A 15 1.08 -6.37 0.70
CA LEU A 15 1.10 -5.86 2.08
C LEU A 15 -0.25 -5.38 2.59
N PRO A 16 -1.04 -4.57 1.85
CA PRO A 16 -2.34 -4.13 2.33
C PRO A 16 -3.31 -5.28 2.59
N TYR A 17 -3.19 -6.34 1.80
CA TYR A 17 -4.05 -7.52 1.92
C TYR A 17 -3.73 -8.34 3.16
N ILE A 18 -2.43 -8.46 3.52
CA ILE A 18 -2.00 -9.33 4.62
C ILE A 18 -1.69 -8.59 5.92
N VAL A 19 -1.73 -7.25 5.93
CA VAL A 19 -1.28 -6.47 7.10
C VAL A 19 -2.12 -6.74 8.35
N GLY A 20 -3.39 -7.07 8.21
CA GLY A 20 -4.23 -7.46 9.34
C GLY A 20 -3.70 -8.70 10.05
N ARG A 21 -3.11 -9.64 9.31
CA ARG A 21 -2.47 -10.81 9.88
C ARG A 21 -1.19 -10.42 10.65
N LEU A 22 -0.40 -9.49 10.11
CA LEU A 22 0.78 -8.98 10.81
C LEU A 22 0.38 -8.25 12.09
N ASP A 23 -0.66 -7.45 12.03
CA ASP A 23 -1.20 -6.73 13.18
C ASP A 23 -1.61 -7.70 14.29
N HIS A 24 -2.31 -8.75 13.94
CA HIS A 24 -2.71 -9.81 14.87
C HIS A 24 -1.49 -10.49 15.52
N GLN A 25 -0.46 -10.79 14.73
CA GLN A 25 0.78 -11.40 15.26
C GLN A 25 1.45 -10.50 16.31
N VAL A 26 1.52 -9.22 16.05
CA VAL A 26 2.19 -8.26 16.95
C VAL A 26 1.31 -7.93 18.16
N ASN A 27 0.07 -7.53 17.94
CA ASN A 27 -0.78 -6.96 18.98
C ASN A 27 -1.51 -8.00 19.83
N VAL A 28 -1.88 -9.14 19.26
CA VAL A 28 -2.62 -10.19 19.96
C VAL A 28 -1.71 -11.30 20.43
N LEU A 29 -0.93 -11.88 19.53
CA LEU A 29 -0.07 -13.01 19.86
C LEU A 29 1.27 -12.59 20.47
N LYS A 30 1.56 -11.29 20.51
CA LYS A 30 2.79 -10.72 21.10
C LYS A 30 4.07 -11.32 20.50
N ARG A 31 4.05 -11.59 19.19
CA ARG A 31 5.19 -12.08 18.43
C ARG A 31 5.83 -10.93 17.67
N GLY A 32 7.16 -10.88 17.61
CA GLY A 32 7.89 -9.80 16.92
C GLY A 32 8.16 -8.60 17.82
N PRO A 33 8.35 -7.40 17.24
CA PRO A 33 8.70 -6.20 18.00
C PRO A 33 7.60 -5.82 19.00
N ARG A 34 8.02 -5.47 20.24
CA ARG A 34 7.09 -5.07 21.31
C ARG A 34 7.09 -3.57 21.61
N ASN A 35 8.01 -2.83 21.00
CA ASN A 35 8.21 -1.42 21.26
C ASN A 35 7.74 -0.52 20.10
N LEU A 36 6.82 -1.01 19.29
CA LEU A 36 6.24 -0.21 18.22
C LEU A 36 5.31 0.86 18.81
N ALA A 37 5.49 2.11 18.38
CA ALA A 37 4.64 3.22 18.80
C ALA A 37 3.24 3.13 18.21
N ARG A 38 3.08 2.49 17.06
CA ARG A 38 1.81 2.31 16.35
C ARG A 38 1.68 0.87 15.85
N SER A 39 0.47 0.48 15.45
CA SER A 39 0.23 -0.84 14.89
C SER A 39 0.84 -0.98 13.48
N PRO A 40 1.14 -2.20 13.02
CA PRO A 40 1.59 -2.44 11.65
C PRO A 40 0.67 -1.84 10.59
N VAL A 41 -0.65 -1.90 10.79
CA VAL A 41 -1.63 -1.29 9.88
C VAL A 41 -1.41 0.22 9.76
N GLU A 42 -1.23 0.90 10.87
CA GLU A 42 -1.02 2.35 10.88
C GLU A 42 0.28 2.74 10.20
N TYR A 43 1.36 1.98 10.42
CA TYR A 43 2.62 2.22 9.71
C TYR A 43 2.45 2.06 8.21
N LEU A 44 1.79 0.99 7.76
CA LEU A 44 1.58 0.77 6.34
C LEU A 44 0.73 1.89 5.71
N LYS A 45 -0.32 2.33 6.38
CA LYS A 45 -1.16 3.43 5.90
C LYS A 45 -0.43 4.77 5.81
N SER A 46 0.71 4.91 6.44
CA SER A 46 1.50 6.15 6.41
C SER A 46 2.47 6.25 5.23
N ILE A 47 2.70 5.16 4.50
CA ILE A 47 3.56 5.20 3.31
C ILE A 47 2.78 5.65 2.07
N TRP A 48 3.50 6.02 1.05
CA TRP A 48 2.95 6.34 -0.27
C TRP A 48 3.03 5.11 -1.16
N THR A 49 2.10 4.98 -2.09
CA THR A 49 2.15 3.94 -3.11
C THR A 49 1.66 4.49 -4.44
N ASP A 50 1.73 3.68 -5.48
CA ASP A 50 1.25 4.05 -6.80
C ASP A 50 0.03 3.21 -7.21
N VAL A 51 -0.47 3.46 -8.42
CA VAL A 51 -1.61 2.73 -8.98
C VAL A 51 -1.18 1.69 -10.03
N VAL A 52 0.06 1.24 -9.99
CA VAL A 52 0.58 0.25 -10.94
C VAL A 52 0.01 -1.12 -10.63
N SER A 53 -1.21 -1.33 -11.08
CA SER A 53 -1.85 -2.63 -11.14
C SER A 53 -2.93 -2.55 -12.23
N PRO A 54 -2.78 -3.27 -13.35
CA PRO A 54 -3.75 -3.20 -14.44
C PRO A 54 -5.02 -3.99 -14.14
N LEU A 55 -5.56 -3.81 -12.94
CA LEU A 55 -6.81 -4.42 -12.47
C LEU A 55 -7.58 -3.38 -11.66
N PRO A 56 -8.75 -2.89 -12.16
CA PRO A 56 -9.53 -1.87 -11.46
C PRO A 56 -9.87 -2.22 -10.01
N LEU A 57 -10.17 -3.49 -9.74
CA LEU A 57 -10.49 -3.95 -8.39
C LEU A 57 -9.31 -3.78 -7.43
N ALA A 58 -8.08 -4.04 -7.88
CA ALA A 58 -6.89 -3.84 -7.06
C ALA A 58 -6.68 -2.36 -6.74
N ILE A 59 -6.86 -1.49 -7.73
CA ILE A 59 -6.75 -0.04 -7.54
C ILE A 59 -7.82 0.46 -6.58
N LYS A 60 -9.05 -0.02 -6.70
CA LYS A 60 -10.13 0.31 -5.78
C LYS A 60 -9.80 -0.09 -4.35
N PHE A 61 -9.28 -1.30 -4.16
CA PHE A 61 -8.84 -1.76 -2.85
C PHE A 61 -7.74 -0.87 -2.27
N GLY A 62 -6.73 -0.54 -3.06
CA GLY A 62 -5.65 0.37 -2.64
C GLY A 62 -6.17 1.75 -2.26
N HIS A 63 -7.10 2.29 -3.04
CA HIS A 63 -7.74 3.57 -2.75
C HIS A 63 -8.49 3.55 -1.41
N GLU A 64 -9.24 2.50 -1.15
CA GLU A 64 -9.96 2.36 0.12
C GLU A 64 -9.00 2.17 1.30
N PHE A 65 -7.92 1.42 1.10
CA PHE A 65 -6.96 1.15 2.18
C PHE A 65 -6.09 2.37 2.50
N PHE A 66 -5.42 2.95 1.49
CA PHE A 66 -4.47 4.06 1.70
C PHE A 66 -5.13 5.43 1.74
N GLY A 67 -6.29 5.57 1.11
CA GLY A 67 -6.93 6.86 0.86
C GLY A 67 -6.34 7.57 -0.36
N PRO A 68 -7.06 8.55 -0.93
CA PRO A 68 -6.64 9.22 -2.17
C PRO A 68 -5.37 10.06 -2.02
N GLY A 69 -5.05 10.51 -0.82
CA GLY A 69 -3.88 11.34 -0.56
C GLY A 69 -2.54 10.60 -0.56
N ARG A 70 -2.55 9.27 -0.66
CA ARG A 70 -1.34 8.43 -0.63
C ARG A 70 -1.09 7.68 -1.92
N LEU A 71 -1.93 7.86 -2.93
CA LEU A 71 -1.79 7.21 -4.23
C LEU A 71 -1.16 8.14 -5.24
N LEU A 72 -0.13 7.66 -5.91
CA LEU A 72 0.57 8.38 -6.98
C LEU A 72 0.26 7.72 -8.32
N PHE A 73 0.10 8.53 -9.36
CA PHE A 73 -0.05 7.97 -10.71
C PHE A 73 1.31 7.49 -11.22
N SER A 74 1.32 6.26 -11.73
CA SER A 74 2.49 5.65 -12.37
C SER A 74 2.00 4.52 -13.26
N SER A 75 2.78 4.14 -14.27
CA SER A 75 2.42 3.05 -15.18
C SER A 75 3.40 1.89 -15.18
N ASP A 76 4.60 2.10 -14.64
CA ASP A 76 5.70 1.13 -14.77
C ASP A 76 6.15 0.96 -16.23
N HIS A 77 6.02 2.02 -17.04
CA HIS A 77 6.47 1.99 -18.43
C HIS A 77 7.97 1.59 -18.50
N PRO A 78 8.42 0.74 -19.42
CA PRO A 78 7.67 0.21 -20.56
C PRO A 78 6.93 -1.13 -20.33
N TRP A 79 6.90 -1.63 -19.10
CA TRP A 79 6.28 -2.92 -18.79
C TRP A 79 4.75 -2.86 -18.88
N VAL A 80 4.15 -1.73 -18.49
CA VAL A 80 2.73 -1.47 -18.64
C VAL A 80 2.56 -0.15 -19.37
N GLU A 81 1.75 -0.14 -20.42
CA GLU A 81 1.47 1.10 -21.15
C GLU A 81 0.62 2.05 -20.29
N PRO A 82 0.94 3.37 -20.27
CA PRO A 82 0.24 4.33 -19.42
C PRO A 82 -1.28 4.34 -19.63
N GLU A 83 -1.74 4.12 -20.86
CA GLU A 83 -3.16 4.09 -21.20
C GLU A 83 -3.93 2.97 -20.50
N VAL A 84 -3.25 1.85 -20.19
CA VAL A 84 -3.86 0.75 -19.44
C VAL A 84 -4.19 1.22 -18.03
N ILE A 85 -3.26 1.90 -17.37
CA ILE A 85 -3.49 2.43 -16.03
C ILE A 85 -4.54 3.55 -16.04
N VAL A 86 -4.48 4.45 -17.01
CA VAL A 86 -5.49 5.52 -17.16
C VAL A 86 -6.90 4.92 -17.21
N ARG A 87 -7.10 3.87 -17.99
CA ARG A 87 -8.41 3.19 -18.07
C ARG A 87 -8.81 2.54 -16.74
N CYS A 88 -7.85 1.99 -16.01
CA CYS A 88 -8.14 1.33 -14.74
C CYS A 88 -8.53 2.30 -13.63
N VAL A 89 -8.00 3.54 -13.65
CA VAL A 89 -8.31 4.56 -12.63
C VAL A 89 -9.51 5.42 -13.00
N SER A 90 -9.97 5.34 -14.24
CA SER A 90 -11.17 6.06 -14.69
C SER A 90 -12.42 5.34 -14.28
#